data_304f2ee537c3d45e8d4044f7615d680d
#
_entry.id   304f2ee537c3d45e8d4044f7615d680d
#
_cell.length_a   1.000
_cell.length_b   1.000
_cell.length_c   1.000
_cell.angle_alpha   90.00
_cell.angle_beta   90.00
_cell.angle_gamma   90.00
#
_symmetry.space_group_name_H-M   'P 1'
#
loop_
_entity.id
_entity.type
_entity.pdbx_description
1 polymer ?
#
loop_
_entity_poly.entity_id
_entity_poly.type
_entity_poly.pdbx_seq_one_letter_code
_entity_poly.pdbx_strand_id
1 'polypeptide(L)'
;MFIIVFLYFLCNPIFCNTQDEGEACITDNNSPGICKLLQQCPSVYEDLSKGLTPHKICGYLNFDPVVCCPNIKKTSTAISTITKTITTTTKQSIITTLLPFTAKMKTRAKCEEYSRYVYTTEYSLTLINVKNYKSLFDIKKYKQPNKFIVGGTKAKAKEFPHMAAIGFDTSDGIVWACDGTLISERFVLTAAHCTFNRNFTANWARLGDLNLERLDDSPKSENFHVIERIRNPYYKPPSQYHDIALLKLERNVEFNEWIRPSCLPYSLPDSGPDGKATATGWGNVGWEKTSSGDLLKVTINLVSQSECNKLFIGNEKNNKLKFGIIGDWQICAGELGKDTCQGDSGGPLVILNRDYEFMYTLIGVTSLGRVCGSIIPGIYTRVYNYIEWIETIVWPD
;
A
#
# COMPACT_ATOMS: atom_id res chain seq x y z
N MET A 1 -45.81 31.47 21.42
CA MET A 1 -46.34 30.13 21.29
C MET A 1 -45.62 29.46 20.12
N PHE A 2 -44.45 28.88 20.39
CA PHE A 2 -43.61 28.23 19.37
C PHE A 2 -43.96 26.75 19.30
N ILE A 3 -44.43 26.32 18.12
CA ILE A 3 -44.72 24.92 17.83
C ILE A 3 -43.41 24.26 17.37
N ILE A 4 -42.88 23.36 18.18
CA ILE A 4 -41.74 22.49 17.83
C ILE A 4 -42.29 21.32 17.04
N VAL A 5 -42.04 21.27 15.74
CA VAL A 5 -42.35 20.12 14.88
C VAL A 5 -41.21 19.12 15.00
N PHE A 6 -41.42 18.04 15.72
CA PHE A 6 -40.56 16.85 15.72
C PHE A 6 -40.80 16.09 14.41
N LEU A 7 -39.88 16.18 13.47
CA LEU A 7 -39.83 15.29 12.30
C LEU A 7 -39.24 13.95 12.73
N TYR A 8 -40.12 12.98 12.99
CA TYR A 8 -39.77 11.57 13.02
C TYR A 8 -39.41 11.14 11.60
N PHE A 9 -38.12 10.95 11.31
CA PHE A 9 -37.69 10.17 10.17
C PHE A 9 -38.03 8.69 10.41
N LEU A 10 -39.14 8.26 9.84
CA LEU A 10 -39.51 6.84 9.74
C LEU A 10 -38.46 6.17 8.84
N CYS A 11 -37.59 5.38 9.43
CA CYS A 11 -36.69 4.48 8.72
C CYS A 11 -37.57 3.48 7.95
N ASN A 12 -37.55 3.50 6.62
CA ASN A 12 -38.30 2.62 5.76
C ASN A 12 -37.68 1.21 5.89
N PRO A 13 -38.39 0.14 6.27
CA PRO A 13 -37.84 -1.16 6.65
C PRO A 13 -37.18 -1.95 5.47
N ILE A 14 -37.08 -1.37 4.28
CA ILE A 14 -36.52 -2.07 3.10
C ILE A 14 -34.99 -1.85 2.94
N PHE A 15 -34.32 -0.98 3.71
CA PHE A 15 -32.91 -0.64 3.53
C PHE A 15 -31.98 -0.79 4.76
N CYS A 16 -32.44 -1.42 5.84
CA CYS A 16 -31.63 -1.61 7.05
C CYS A 16 -31.48 -3.10 7.38
N ASN A 17 -30.76 -3.84 6.56
CA ASN A 17 -30.42 -5.25 6.84
C ASN A 17 -28.91 -5.40 7.09
N THR A 18 -28.35 -4.52 7.91
CA THR A 18 -27.00 -4.72 8.48
C THR A 18 -27.17 -5.54 9.75
N GLN A 19 -26.66 -6.76 9.73
CA GLN A 19 -26.57 -7.60 10.90
C GLN A 19 -25.30 -7.25 11.67
N ASP A 20 -25.42 -7.03 12.98
CA ASP A 20 -24.28 -6.69 13.82
C ASP A 20 -23.41 -7.91 14.17
N GLU A 21 -22.17 -7.66 14.62
CA GLU A 21 -21.29 -8.72 15.09
C GLU A 21 -21.94 -9.51 16.24
N GLY A 22 -21.91 -10.83 16.13
CA GLY A 22 -22.55 -11.75 17.08
C GLY A 22 -23.95 -12.20 16.70
N GLU A 23 -24.60 -11.60 15.71
CA GLU A 23 -25.93 -12.01 15.26
C GLU A 23 -25.89 -13.28 14.40
N ALA A 24 -26.99 -14.03 14.44
CA ALA A 24 -27.16 -15.20 13.61
C ALA A 24 -27.36 -14.82 12.15
N CYS A 25 -26.70 -15.54 11.24
CA CYS A 25 -26.77 -15.31 9.80
C CYS A 25 -26.89 -16.63 9.04
N ILE A 26 -27.18 -16.54 7.76
CA ILE A 26 -27.22 -17.69 6.84
C ILE A 26 -26.18 -17.45 5.77
N THR A 27 -25.24 -18.39 5.60
CA THR A 27 -24.21 -18.34 4.56
C THR A 27 -24.81 -18.52 3.18
N ASP A 28 -24.05 -18.22 2.13
CA ASP A 28 -24.50 -18.40 0.74
C ASP A 28 -24.83 -19.86 0.39
N ASN A 29 -24.28 -20.80 1.15
CA ASN A 29 -24.58 -22.24 1.04
C ASN A 29 -25.76 -22.68 1.90
N ASN A 30 -26.61 -21.76 2.35
CA ASN A 30 -27.76 -22.00 3.23
C ASN A 30 -27.43 -22.66 4.58
N SER A 31 -26.17 -22.53 5.03
CA SER A 31 -25.74 -23.04 6.34
C SER A 31 -25.89 -21.98 7.43
N PRO A 32 -26.27 -22.34 8.67
CA PRO A 32 -26.32 -21.38 9.76
C PRO A 32 -24.91 -20.92 10.17
N GLY A 33 -24.75 -19.63 10.42
CA GLY A 33 -23.52 -18.99 10.84
C GLY A 33 -23.75 -17.90 11.88
N ILE A 34 -22.68 -17.27 12.29
CA ILE A 34 -22.68 -16.10 13.18
C ILE A 34 -21.87 -15.01 12.51
N CYS A 35 -22.38 -13.80 12.52
CA CYS A 35 -21.67 -12.61 12.02
C CYS A 35 -20.43 -12.34 12.89
N LYS A 36 -19.26 -12.42 12.30
CA LYS A 36 -17.97 -12.19 12.97
C LYS A 36 -17.08 -11.30 12.11
N LEU A 37 -16.18 -10.58 12.74
CA LEU A 37 -15.09 -9.94 12.03
C LEU A 37 -14.37 -10.96 11.11
N LEU A 38 -14.04 -10.59 9.90
CA LEU A 38 -13.38 -11.47 8.94
C LEU A 38 -12.13 -12.13 9.53
N GLN A 39 -11.34 -11.40 10.31
CA GLN A 39 -10.14 -11.89 11.01
C GLN A 39 -10.45 -12.98 12.05
N GLN A 40 -11.68 -13.02 12.59
CA GLN A 40 -12.14 -14.01 13.54
C GLN A 40 -12.85 -15.20 12.88
N CYS A 41 -12.89 -15.24 11.53
CA CYS A 41 -13.47 -16.30 10.73
C CYS A 41 -12.43 -16.95 9.80
N PRO A 42 -11.56 -17.84 10.30
CA PRO A 42 -10.45 -18.41 9.53
C PRO A 42 -10.90 -19.11 8.23
N SER A 43 -12.06 -19.79 8.24
CA SER A 43 -12.56 -20.50 7.05
C SER A 43 -12.90 -19.52 5.91
N VAL A 44 -13.58 -18.43 6.20
CA VAL A 44 -13.92 -17.42 5.20
C VAL A 44 -12.66 -16.66 4.76
N TYR A 45 -11.75 -16.36 5.69
CA TYR A 45 -10.48 -15.71 5.39
C TYR A 45 -9.61 -16.57 4.46
N GLU A 46 -9.53 -17.88 4.73
CA GLU A 46 -8.80 -18.83 3.89
C GLU A 46 -9.40 -18.94 2.48
N ASP A 47 -10.73 -19.00 2.37
CA ASP A 47 -11.43 -19.04 1.08
C ASP A 47 -11.19 -17.77 0.27
N LEU A 48 -11.22 -16.60 0.89
CA LEU A 48 -10.90 -15.32 0.25
C LEU A 48 -9.43 -15.25 -0.19
N SER A 49 -8.50 -15.76 0.62
CA SER A 49 -7.08 -15.80 0.28
C SER A 49 -6.79 -16.67 -0.95
N LYS A 50 -7.63 -17.69 -1.20
CA LYS A 50 -7.57 -18.55 -2.39
C LYS A 50 -8.34 -17.96 -3.60
N GLY A 51 -8.91 -16.76 -3.46
CA GLY A 51 -9.69 -16.09 -4.50
C GLY A 51 -11.08 -16.70 -4.73
N LEU A 52 -11.60 -17.43 -3.73
CA LEU A 52 -12.97 -17.93 -3.72
C LEU A 52 -13.95 -16.81 -3.36
N THR A 53 -15.22 -16.97 -3.72
CA THR A 53 -16.26 -15.97 -3.43
C THR A 53 -16.41 -15.76 -1.93
N PRO A 54 -16.50 -14.51 -1.46
CA PRO A 54 -16.76 -14.24 -0.04
C PRO A 54 -18.14 -14.76 0.34
N HIS A 55 -18.22 -15.30 1.54
CA HIS A 55 -19.47 -15.57 2.19
C HIS A 55 -20.23 -14.26 2.47
N LYS A 56 -21.53 -14.34 2.70
CA LYS A 56 -22.40 -13.19 2.92
C LYS A 56 -21.80 -12.19 3.93
N ILE A 57 -21.71 -10.93 3.53
CA ILE A 57 -21.29 -9.83 4.41
C ILE A 57 -22.46 -9.42 5.28
N CYS A 58 -22.30 -9.46 6.59
CA CYS A 58 -23.27 -9.00 7.58
C CYS A 58 -23.26 -7.47 7.73
N GLY A 59 -22.06 -6.86 7.74
CA GLY A 59 -21.87 -5.44 7.93
C GLY A 59 -20.38 -5.09 8.04
N TYR A 60 -20.11 -3.95 8.66
CA TYR A 60 -18.74 -3.48 8.92
C TYR A 60 -18.64 -2.91 10.33
N LEU A 61 -17.59 -3.28 11.06
CA LEU A 61 -17.26 -2.72 12.37
C LEU A 61 -15.92 -1.95 12.27
N ASN A 62 -15.92 -0.65 12.48
CA ASN A 62 -14.73 0.21 12.43
C ASN A 62 -13.87 0.07 11.15
N PHE A 63 -14.44 -0.29 10.01
CA PHE A 63 -13.80 -0.57 8.71
C PHE A 63 -13.46 -2.02 8.42
N ASP A 64 -13.56 -2.92 9.38
CA ASP A 64 -13.35 -4.35 9.16
C ASP A 64 -14.66 -5.01 8.73
N PRO A 65 -14.65 -5.87 7.71
CA PRO A 65 -15.84 -6.59 7.28
C PRO A 65 -16.29 -7.60 8.35
N VAL A 66 -17.57 -7.56 8.69
CA VAL A 66 -18.26 -8.56 9.48
C VAL A 66 -18.90 -9.54 8.51
N VAL A 67 -18.46 -10.80 8.53
CA VAL A 67 -18.87 -11.85 7.59
C VAL A 67 -19.69 -12.91 8.29
N CYS A 68 -20.59 -13.57 7.56
CA CYS A 68 -21.32 -14.72 8.07
C CYS A 68 -20.39 -15.93 8.18
N CYS A 69 -19.88 -16.18 9.38
CA CYS A 69 -18.96 -17.26 9.67
C CYS A 69 -19.74 -18.56 9.94
N PRO A 70 -19.53 -19.64 9.15
CA PRO A 70 -20.27 -20.88 9.31
C PRO A 70 -19.99 -21.54 10.66
N ASN A 71 -21.05 -22.04 11.33
CA ASN A 71 -20.92 -22.83 12.55
C ASN A 71 -20.40 -24.23 12.19
N ILE A 72 -19.07 -24.39 12.16
CA ILE A 72 -18.45 -25.71 12.03
C ILE A 72 -18.69 -26.46 13.37
N LYS A 73 -19.71 -27.29 13.45
CA LYS A 73 -19.81 -28.27 14.52
C LYS A 73 -18.60 -29.19 14.41
N LYS A 74 -17.66 -29.07 15.35
CA LYS A 74 -16.64 -30.11 15.54
C LYS A 74 -17.37 -31.39 15.84
N THR A 75 -17.45 -32.32 14.91
CA THR A 75 -17.93 -33.68 15.12
C THR A 75 -16.95 -34.32 16.10
N SER A 76 -17.41 -34.49 17.33
CA SER A 76 -16.67 -35.21 18.37
C SER A 76 -16.68 -36.68 18.00
N THR A 77 -15.61 -37.18 17.42
CA THR A 77 -15.33 -38.61 17.37
C THR A 77 -14.44 -38.95 18.54
N ALA A 78 -14.89 -39.98 19.26
CA ALA A 78 -14.47 -40.40 20.56
C ALA A 78 -12.98 -40.52 20.84
N ILE A 79 -12.65 -40.17 22.07
CA ILE A 79 -11.43 -40.34 22.80
C ILE A 79 -11.07 -41.83 22.93
N SER A 80 -9.96 -42.27 22.45
CA SER A 80 -9.11 -43.25 23.14
C SER A 80 -7.68 -43.18 22.58
N THR A 81 -6.73 -43.13 23.51
CA THR A 81 -5.26 -43.26 23.29
C THR A 81 -4.51 -41.97 22.90
N ILE A 82 -4.32 -41.08 23.85
CA ILE A 82 -3.29 -40.03 23.73
C ILE A 82 -2.54 -39.91 25.07
N THR A 83 -1.38 -40.53 25.14
CA THR A 83 -0.36 -40.21 26.19
C THR A 83 1.04 -39.98 25.60
N LYS A 84 1.20 -39.89 24.29
CA LYS A 84 2.54 -39.70 23.65
C LYS A 84 2.67 -38.54 22.67
N THR A 85 1.68 -37.62 22.52
CA THR A 85 1.73 -36.59 21.47
C THR A 85 1.79 -35.14 22.01
N ILE A 86 1.96 -34.93 23.33
CA ILE A 86 1.93 -33.58 23.93
C ILE A 86 3.25 -32.79 23.70
N THR A 87 4.36 -33.45 23.43
CA THR A 87 5.66 -32.77 23.31
C THR A 87 5.91 -32.14 21.92
N THR A 88 5.18 -32.57 20.89
CA THR A 88 5.40 -32.07 19.51
C THR A 88 4.48 -30.90 19.14
N THR A 89 3.28 -30.84 19.75
CA THR A 89 2.29 -29.79 19.43
C THR A 89 2.67 -28.43 20.02
N THR A 90 3.36 -28.42 21.17
CA THR A 90 3.82 -27.16 21.80
C THR A 90 4.95 -26.48 21.04
N LYS A 91 5.82 -27.24 20.37
CA LYS A 91 6.89 -26.67 19.55
C LYS A 91 6.35 -26.06 18.24
N GLN A 92 5.31 -26.65 17.65
CA GLN A 92 4.76 -26.18 16.37
C GLN A 92 3.87 -24.93 16.54
N SER A 93 3.15 -24.81 17.67
CA SER A 93 2.38 -23.60 17.97
C SER A 93 3.29 -22.41 18.37
N ILE A 94 4.44 -22.66 18.99
CA ILE A 94 5.42 -21.63 19.33
C ILE A 94 6.13 -21.11 18.05
N ILE A 95 6.43 -22.00 17.11
CA ILE A 95 7.04 -21.60 15.83
C ILE A 95 6.05 -20.77 14.98
N THR A 96 4.79 -21.14 14.94
CA THR A 96 3.77 -20.38 14.15
C THR A 96 3.46 -19.00 14.74
N THR A 97 3.65 -18.81 16.06
CA THR A 97 3.45 -17.50 16.71
C THR A 97 4.72 -16.61 16.65
N LEU A 98 5.90 -17.20 16.47
CA LEU A 98 7.16 -16.46 16.40
C LEU A 98 7.47 -15.96 14.97
N LEU A 99 7.04 -16.67 13.92
CA LEU A 99 7.31 -16.29 12.53
C LEU A 99 6.78 -14.89 12.15
N PRO A 100 5.54 -14.48 12.47
CA PRO A 100 5.07 -13.13 12.17
C PRO A 100 5.81 -12.03 12.94
N PHE A 101 6.30 -12.34 14.14
CA PHE A 101 7.04 -11.40 14.97
C PHE A 101 8.47 -11.18 14.44
N THR A 102 9.14 -12.24 14.00
CA THR A 102 10.50 -12.14 13.43
C THR A 102 10.51 -11.43 12.07
N ALA A 103 9.49 -11.67 11.23
CA ALA A 103 9.35 -10.99 9.95
C ALA A 103 9.32 -9.46 10.12
N LYS A 104 8.41 -8.92 10.92
CA LYS A 104 8.31 -7.48 11.17
C LYS A 104 9.54 -6.85 11.83
N MET A 105 10.40 -7.66 12.44
CA MET A 105 11.68 -7.20 13.00
C MET A 105 12.71 -6.88 11.91
N LYS A 106 12.75 -7.63 10.80
CA LYS A 106 13.66 -7.35 9.67
C LYS A 106 13.31 -6.01 9.03
N THR A 107 12.04 -5.77 8.72
CA THR A 107 11.55 -4.49 8.17
C THR A 107 11.96 -3.31 9.04
N ARG A 108 11.79 -3.40 10.36
CA ARG A 108 12.18 -2.34 11.30
C ARG A 108 13.69 -2.12 11.32
N ALA A 109 14.47 -3.20 11.40
CA ALA A 109 15.94 -3.15 11.42
C ALA A 109 16.49 -2.53 10.12
N LYS A 110 15.91 -2.87 8.97
CA LYS A 110 16.29 -2.29 7.67
C LYS A 110 15.93 -0.82 7.56
N CYS A 111 14.78 -0.40 8.08
CA CYS A 111 14.44 1.02 8.14
C CYS A 111 15.44 1.81 9.01
N GLU A 112 15.85 1.27 10.16
CA GLU A 112 16.91 1.85 11.00
C GLU A 112 18.25 1.94 10.26
N GLU A 113 18.64 0.88 9.54
CA GLU A 113 19.85 0.87 8.73
C GLU A 113 19.83 1.97 7.67
N TYR A 114 18.72 2.08 6.92
CA TYR A 114 18.56 3.06 5.84
C TYR A 114 18.44 4.50 6.34
N SER A 115 17.93 4.71 7.55
CA SER A 115 17.84 6.04 8.15
C SER A 115 19.22 6.70 8.36
N ARG A 116 20.27 5.91 8.46
CA ARG A 116 21.65 6.42 8.64
C ARG A 116 22.14 7.24 7.46
N TYR A 117 21.61 7.00 6.26
CA TYR A 117 21.93 7.77 5.05
C TYR A 117 21.27 9.15 5.00
N VAL A 118 20.44 9.50 5.98
CA VAL A 118 19.82 10.82 6.12
C VAL A 118 20.74 11.82 6.82
N TYR A 119 21.69 11.31 7.61
CA TYR A 119 22.52 12.13 8.49
C TYR A 119 24.00 12.07 8.08
N THR A 120 24.67 13.24 8.08
CA THR A 120 26.12 13.31 8.10
C THR A 120 26.62 13.44 9.53
N THR A 121 27.71 12.75 9.86
CA THR A 121 28.40 12.94 11.14
C THR A 121 29.42 14.08 10.97
N GLU A 122 29.14 15.25 11.52
CA GLU A 122 30.16 16.27 11.69
C GLU A 122 30.98 15.95 12.94
N TYR A 123 32.26 15.67 12.78
CA TYR A 123 33.18 15.55 13.89
C TYR A 123 33.49 16.96 14.41
N SER A 124 32.97 17.32 15.57
CA SER A 124 33.39 18.52 16.25
C SER A 124 34.81 18.31 16.80
N LEU A 125 35.74 19.18 16.44
CA LEU A 125 37.12 19.20 16.92
C LEU A 125 37.21 19.64 18.40
N THR A 126 36.10 19.74 19.12
CA THR A 126 36.07 20.05 20.54
C THR A 126 36.33 18.78 21.37
N LEU A 127 37.10 18.90 22.44
CA LEU A 127 37.59 17.84 23.36
C LEU A 127 36.46 17.01 24.05
N ILE A 128 35.21 17.26 23.75
CA ILE A 128 34.04 16.48 24.18
C ILE A 128 33.49 15.80 22.94
N ASN A 129 33.58 14.48 22.89
CA ASN A 129 33.06 13.61 21.81
C ASN A 129 31.52 13.64 21.73
N VAL A 130 30.94 14.76 21.45
CA VAL A 130 29.51 14.89 21.14
C VAL A 130 29.35 14.63 19.66
N LYS A 131 28.80 13.49 19.27
CA LYS A 131 28.35 13.21 17.90
C LYS A 131 27.18 14.12 17.58
N ASN A 132 27.47 15.24 16.94
CA ASN A 132 26.42 16.09 16.37
C ASN A 132 25.97 15.51 15.03
N TYR A 133 24.76 15.00 14.97
CA TYR A 133 24.13 14.59 13.71
C TYR A 133 23.53 15.83 13.06
N LYS A 134 24.03 16.21 11.90
CA LYS A 134 23.46 17.28 11.09
C LYS A 134 22.66 16.64 9.97
N SER A 135 21.38 16.97 9.89
CA SER A 135 20.53 16.55 8.78
C SER A 135 21.12 17.09 7.46
N LEU A 136 21.20 16.24 6.45
CA LEU A 136 21.52 16.61 5.06
C LEU A 136 20.45 17.55 4.45
N PHE A 137 19.37 17.79 5.15
CA PHE A 137 18.21 18.58 4.71
C PHE A 137 18.09 19.89 5.45
N ASP A 138 18.07 20.97 4.71
CA ASP A 138 17.75 22.30 5.24
C ASP A 138 16.23 22.52 5.19
N ILE A 139 15.54 22.20 6.32
CA ILE A 139 14.08 22.30 6.45
C ILE A 139 13.55 23.72 6.18
N LYS A 140 14.35 24.76 6.43
CA LYS A 140 13.91 26.16 6.27
C LYS A 140 13.66 26.52 4.80
N LYS A 141 14.29 25.84 3.85
CA LYS A 141 14.09 26.04 2.41
C LYS A 141 12.78 25.43 1.86
N TYR A 142 12.11 24.57 2.63
CA TYR A 142 10.96 23.77 2.14
C TYR A 142 9.58 24.39 2.36
N LYS A 143 9.46 25.63 2.77
CA LYS A 143 8.18 26.26 3.21
C LYS A 143 7.42 27.06 2.15
N GLN A 144 7.55 26.81 0.83
CA GLN A 144 6.69 27.52 -0.14
C GLN A 144 6.00 26.55 -1.13
N PRO A 145 4.66 26.61 -1.28
CA PRO A 145 3.93 25.76 -2.21
C PRO A 145 3.84 26.41 -3.60
N ASN A 146 4.27 25.71 -4.64
CA ASN A 146 3.89 25.99 -6.02
C ASN A 146 2.88 24.93 -6.51
N LYS A 147 1.80 25.35 -7.16
CA LYS A 147 0.65 24.49 -7.53
C LYS A 147 0.83 23.95 -8.94
N PHE A 148 0.78 22.61 -9.16
CA PHE A 148 0.59 21.98 -10.49
C PHE A 148 0.46 20.43 -10.49
N ILE A 149 -0.43 19.86 -9.80
CA ILE A 149 -1.26 18.66 -10.08
C ILE A 149 -2.66 19.15 -9.86
N VAL A 150 -3.71 18.44 -10.25
CA VAL A 150 -5.02 18.83 -9.75
C VAL A 150 -4.92 18.91 -8.23
N GLY A 151 -4.56 20.08 -7.70
CA GLY A 151 -4.27 20.31 -6.29
C GLY A 151 -2.87 19.95 -5.76
N GLY A 152 -1.93 19.46 -6.59
CA GLY A 152 -0.57 19.07 -6.19
C GLY A 152 0.52 20.11 -6.47
N THR A 153 1.76 19.78 -6.08
CA THR A 153 2.95 20.64 -6.24
C THR A 153 4.13 19.84 -6.79
N LYS A 154 5.07 20.51 -7.48
CA LYS A 154 6.33 19.88 -7.87
C LYS A 154 7.11 19.43 -6.63
N ALA A 155 7.64 18.21 -6.68
CA ALA A 155 8.58 17.73 -5.70
C ALA A 155 9.87 18.55 -5.76
N LYS A 156 10.54 18.70 -4.62
CA LYS A 156 11.84 19.34 -4.55
C LYS A 156 12.93 18.29 -4.70
N ALA A 157 14.12 18.75 -5.09
CA ALA A 157 15.31 17.92 -5.13
C ALA A 157 15.51 17.17 -3.81
N LYS A 158 15.75 15.85 -3.87
CA LYS A 158 16.00 14.96 -2.72
C LYS A 158 14.80 14.77 -1.77
N GLU A 159 13.64 15.28 -2.11
CA GLU A 159 12.46 15.18 -1.23
C GLU A 159 11.90 13.75 -1.18
N PHE A 160 11.87 13.05 -2.33
CA PHE A 160 11.39 11.67 -2.43
C PHE A 160 12.45 10.76 -3.06
N PRO A 161 13.56 10.49 -2.35
CA PRO A 161 14.71 9.77 -2.89
C PRO A 161 14.46 8.27 -3.14
N HIS A 162 13.28 7.78 -2.80
CA HIS A 162 12.83 6.42 -3.02
C HIS A 162 12.04 6.23 -4.33
N MET A 163 11.78 7.32 -5.06
CA MET A 163 11.03 7.25 -6.31
C MET A 163 11.80 6.50 -7.39
N ALA A 164 11.07 5.66 -8.11
CA ALA A 164 11.57 4.93 -9.27
C ALA A 164 10.59 5.08 -10.43
N ALA A 165 11.06 5.54 -11.59
CA ALA A 165 10.30 5.46 -12.82
C ALA A 165 10.54 4.09 -13.47
N ILE A 166 9.45 3.42 -13.91
CA ILE A 166 9.50 2.10 -14.53
C ILE A 166 9.40 2.25 -16.04
N GLY A 167 10.40 1.74 -16.74
CA GLY A 167 10.57 1.86 -18.18
C GLY A 167 10.36 0.57 -18.94
N PHE A 168 9.83 0.74 -20.14
CA PHE A 168 9.51 -0.32 -21.09
C PHE A 168 10.24 -0.06 -22.41
N ASP A 169 10.91 -1.08 -22.94
CA ASP A 169 11.55 -0.98 -24.25
C ASP A 169 10.49 -0.94 -25.36
N THR A 170 10.61 0.03 -26.24
CA THR A 170 9.80 0.18 -27.45
C THR A 170 10.71 0.37 -28.67
N SER A 171 10.14 0.35 -29.89
CA SER A 171 10.87 0.67 -31.12
C SER A 171 11.53 2.04 -31.09
N ASP A 172 10.96 2.99 -30.36
CA ASP A 172 11.36 4.40 -30.32
C ASP A 172 12.20 4.75 -29.08
N GLY A 173 12.58 3.74 -28.29
CA GLY A 173 13.36 3.87 -27.06
C GLY A 173 12.61 3.47 -25.79
N ILE A 174 13.06 3.92 -24.65
CA ILE A 174 12.46 3.61 -23.36
C ILE A 174 11.27 4.55 -23.11
N VAL A 175 10.10 3.96 -22.85
CA VAL A 175 8.88 4.68 -22.42
C VAL A 175 8.70 4.46 -20.93
N TRP A 176 8.66 5.56 -20.17
CA TRP A 176 8.36 5.56 -18.73
C TRP A 176 6.85 5.62 -18.57
N ALA A 177 6.21 4.56 -18.05
CA ALA A 177 4.75 4.43 -18.04
C ALA A 177 4.16 3.96 -16.71
N CYS A 178 5.00 3.63 -15.74
CA CYS A 178 4.65 3.29 -14.38
C CYS A 178 5.68 3.87 -13.42
N ASP A 179 5.32 3.90 -12.15
CA ASP A 179 6.18 4.28 -11.05
C ASP A 179 6.44 3.11 -10.11
N GLY A 180 7.36 3.31 -9.18
CA GLY A 180 7.69 2.35 -8.14
C GLY A 180 8.40 3.01 -6.98
N THR A 181 8.74 2.21 -5.99
CA THR A 181 9.42 2.64 -4.76
C THR A 181 10.62 1.76 -4.49
N LEU A 182 11.79 2.34 -4.40
CA LEU A 182 12.98 1.64 -3.92
C LEU A 182 12.78 1.27 -2.45
N ILE A 183 12.91 -0.03 -2.11
CA ILE A 183 12.71 -0.55 -0.76
C ILE A 183 13.95 -1.24 -0.17
N SER A 184 14.93 -1.52 -1.01
CA SER A 184 16.22 -2.08 -0.60
C SER A 184 17.29 -1.76 -1.64
N GLU A 185 18.51 -2.20 -1.39
CA GLU A 185 19.65 -2.04 -2.30
C GLU A 185 19.38 -2.59 -3.71
N ARG A 186 18.42 -3.52 -3.84
CA ARG A 186 18.24 -4.27 -5.09
C ARG A 186 16.81 -4.48 -5.51
N PHE A 187 15.85 -3.92 -4.77
CA PHE A 187 14.44 -4.14 -5.07
C PHE A 187 13.62 -2.86 -5.11
N VAL A 188 12.83 -2.75 -6.17
CA VAL A 188 11.76 -1.75 -6.33
C VAL A 188 10.41 -2.44 -6.15
N LEU A 189 9.55 -1.87 -5.32
CA LEU A 189 8.16 -2.29 -5.15
C LEU A 189 7.28 -1.48 -6.08
N THR A 190 6.39 -2.13 -6.80
CA THR A 190 5.45 -1.53 -7.76
C THR A 190 4.15 -2.32 -7.82
N ALA A 191 3.21 -1.94 -8.68
CA ALA A 191 2.01 -2.71 -8.95
C ALA A 191 2.28 -3.92 -9.85
N ALA A 192 1.57 -5.02 -9.64
CA ALA A 192 1.73 -6.21 -10.46
C ALA A 192 1.32 -5.97 -11.92
N HIS A 193 0.32 -5.10 -12.17
CA HIS A 193 -0.07 -4.74 -13.53
C HIS A 193 1.01 -3.94 -14.28
N CYS A 194 1.94 -3.29 -13.57
CA CYS A 194 3.09 -2.59 -14.13
C CYS A 194 4.21 -3.51 -14.62
N THR A 195 4.21 -4.78 -14.25
CA THR A 195 5.29 -5.69 -14.66
C THR A 195 5.22 -6.10 -16.12
N PHE A 196 3.99 -6.12 -16.69
CA PHE A 196 3.73 -6.40 -18.10
C PHE A 196 2.53 -5.56 -18.57
N ASN A 197 2.71 -4.86 -19.67
CA ASN A 197 1.65 -4.10 -20.33
C ASN A 197 1.51 -4.60 -21.76
N ARG A 198 0.46 -5.38 -22.04
CA ARG A 198 0.17 -6.01 -23.36
C ARG A 198 1.38 -6.76 -23.92
N ASN A 199 2.22 -6.08 -24.72
CA ASN A 199 3.39 -6.67 -25.38
C ASN A 199 4.72 -6.17 -24.77
N PHE A 200 4.67 -5.33 -23.74
CA PHE A 200 5.86 -4.69 -23.15
C PHE A 200 6.11 -5.22 -21.74
N THR A 201 7.37 -5.43 -21.45
CA THR A 201 7.85 -5.88 -20.12
C THR A 201 8.58 -4.74 -19.44
N ALA A 202 8.40 -4.58 -18.13
CA ALA A 202 9.14 -3.61 -17.34
C ALA A 202 10.64 -3.99 -17.31
N ASN A 203 11.46 -3.32 -18.11
CA ASN A 203 12.86 -3.65 -18.30
C ASN A 203 13.82 -2.71 -17.58
N TRP A 204 13.33 -1.54 -17.17
CA TRP A 204 14.13 -0.47 -16.60
C TRP A 204 13.52 0.08 -15.32
N ALA A 205 14.37 0.50 -14.41
CA ALA A 205 14.05 1.36 -13.29
C ALA A 205 15.02 2.55 -13.29
N ARG A 206 14.50 3.78 -13.31
CA ARG A 206 15.29 5.01 -13.16
C ARG A 206 15.10 5.56 -11.75
N LEU A 207 16.20 5.80 -11.07
CA LEU A 207 16.25 6.33 -9.71
C LEU A 207 16.91 7.70 -9.67
N GLY A 208 16.57 8.51 -8.66
CA GLY A 208 17.23 9.79 -8.40
C GLY A 208 16.91 10.91 -9.40
N ASP A 209 15.83 10.79 -10.14
CA ASP A 209 15.41 11.76 -11.14
C ASP A 209 14.27 12.68 -10.63
N LEU A 210 14.23 13.91 -11.13
CA LEU A 210 13.16 14.87 -10.88
C LEU A 210 12.32 15.14 -12.13
N ASN A 211 12.95 15.10 -13.32
CA ASN A 211 12.26 15.38 -14.57
C ASN A 211 12.73 14.41 -15.65
N LEU A 212 11.87 13.48 -16.03
CA LEU A 212 12.18 12.40 -16.99
C LEU A 212 12.50 12.88 -18.41
N GLU A 213 12.14 14.12 -18.75
CA GLU A 213 12.39 14.73 -20.06
C GLU A 213 13.70 15.54 -20.10
N ARG A 214 14.31 15.79 -18.93
CA ARG A 214 15.54 16.59 -18.81
C ARG A 214 16.68 15.74 -18.30
N LEU A 215 17.88 16.02 -18.76
CA LEU A 215 19.09 15.32 -18.34
C LEU A 215 19.99 16.17 -17.41
N ASP A 216 19.63 17.44 -17.20
CA ASP A 216 20.48 18.44 -16.54
C ASP A 216 19.99 18.84 -15.13
N ASP A 217 18.85 18.32 -14.69
CA ASP A 217 18.20 18.69 -13.41
C ASP A 217 18.49 17.73 -12.25
N SER A 218 18.97 16.55 -12.54
CA SER A 218 19.22 15.49 -11.57
C SER A 218 20.60 14.83 -11.79
N PRO A 219 21.67 15.40 -11.21
CA PRO A 219 23.04 14.97 -11.47
C PRO A 219 23.35 13.55 -10.98
N LYS A 220 22.42 12.89 -10.32
CA LYS A 220 22.55 11.56 -9.73
C LYS A 220 21.51 10.56 -10.25
N SER A 221 20.78 10.89 -11.33
CA SER A 221 19.85 9.93 -11.92
C SER A 221 20.60 8.75 -12.53
N GLU A 222 20.13 7.54 -12.23
CA GLU A 222 20.71 6.28 -12.71
C GLU A 222 19.64 5.34 -13.24
N ASN A 223 19.96 4.68 -14.37
CA ASN A 223 19.13 3.60 -14.91
C ASN A 223 19.67 2.24 -14.48
N PHE A 224 18.76 1.35 -14.10
CA PHE A 224 19.03 -0.03 -13.73
C PHE A 224 18.19 -0.96 -14.60
N HIS A 225 18.80 -2.05 -15.09
CA HIS A 225 18.05 -3.13 -15.71
C HIS A 225 17.25 -3.91 -14.66
N VAL A 226 16.03 -4.26 -15.00
CA VAL A 226 15.19 -5.17 -14.23
C VAL A 226 15.43 -6.59 -14.71
N ILE A 227 16.09 -7.40 -13.90
CA ILE A 227 16.42 -8.79 -14.24
C ILE A 227 15.33 -9.79 -13.84
N GLU A 228 14.49 -9.47 -12.86
CA GLU A 228 13.42 -10.34 -12.39
C GLU A 228 12.18 -9.53 -11.98
N ARG A 229 10.97 -10.04 -12.29
CA ARG A 229 9.66 -9.44 -11.99
C ARG A 229 8.86 -10.46 -11.20
N ILE A 230 8.72 -10.22 -9.90
CA ILE A 230 8.11 -11.15 -8.96
C ILE A 230 6.76 -10.59 -8.57
N ARG A 231 5.68 -11.07 -9.22
CA ARG A 231 4.30 -10.70 -8.86
C ARG A 231 3.89 -11.43 -7.60
N ASN A 232 3.03 -10.79 -6.82
CA ASN A 232 2.36 -11.52 -5.75
C ASN A 232 1.58 -12.72 -6.35
N PRO A 233 1.71 -13.94 -5.78
CA PRO A 233 1.11 -15.15 -6.36
C PRO A 233 -0.43 -15.13 -6.42
N TYR A 234 -1.06 -14.28 -5.61
CA TYR A 234 -2.52 -14.12 -5.58
C TYR A 234 -3.04 -13.09 -6.60
N TYR A 235 -2.17 -12.32 -7.26
CA TYR A 235 -2.58 -11.40 -8.31
C TYR A 235 -3.09 -12.14 -9.54
N LYS A 236 -4.33 -11.86 -9.96
CA LYS A 236 -4.99 -12.48 -11.13
C LYS A 236 -5.71 -11.42 -11.98
N PRO A 237 -5.12 -10.93 -13.08
CA PRO A 237 -5.80 -9.97 -13.92
C PRO A 237 -7.09 -10.57 -14.52
N PRO A 238 -8.15 -9.77 -14.75
CA PRO A 238 -8.21 -8.31 -14.67
C PRO A 238 -8.46 -7.76 -13.26
N SER A 239 -8.47 -8.61 -12.22
CA SER A 239 -8.67 -8.21 -10.81
C SER A 239 -7.59 -7.23 -10.35
N GLN A 240 -7.98 -6.28 -9.49
CA GLN A 240 -7.08 -5.34 -8.83
C GLN A 240 -6.76 -5.73 -7.37
N TYR A 241 -7.11 -6.95 -6.97
CA TYR A 241 -6.69 -7.50 -5.69
C TYR A 241 -5.27 -8.03 -5.79
N HIS A 242 -4.49 -7.87 -4.72
CA HIS A 242 -3.09 -8.29 -4.64
C HIS A 242 -2.20 -7.70 -5.74
N ASP A 243 -2.55 -6.51 -6.21
CA ASP A 243 -1.83 -5.82 -7.29
C ASP A 243 -0.54 -5.20 -6.76
N ILE A 244 0.45 -6.06 -6.55
CA ILE A 244 1.76 -5.73 -6.00
C ILE A 244 2.83 -6.65 -6.58
N ALA A 245 4.01 -6.10 -6.87
CA ALA A 245 5.13 -6.84 -7.43
C ALA A 245 6.48 -6.25 -6.98
N LEU A 246 7.50 -7.09 -6.97
CA LEU A 246 8.90 -6.74 -6.77
C LEU A 246 9.64 -6.79 -8.11
N LEU A 247 10.43 -5.77 -8.37
CA LEU A 247 11.38 -5.71 -9.48
C LEU A 247 12.80 -5.81 -8.91
N LYS A 248 13.53 -6.86 -9.31
CA LYS A 248 14.92 -7.06 -8.91
C LYS A 248 15.84 -6.38 -9.91
N LEU A 249 16.69 -5.53 -9.41
CA LEU A 249 17.67 -4.78 -10.20
C LEU A 249 18.91 -5.63 -10.49
N GLU A 250 19.58 -5.37 -11.59
CA GLU A 250 20.80 -6.08 -12.04
C GLU A 250 21.96 -5.96 -11.05
N ARG A 251 22.08 -4.84 -10.35
CA ARG A 251 23.14 -4.53 -9.41
C ARG A 251 22.59 -3.80 -8.18
N ASN A 252 23.39 -3.74 -7.12
CA ASN A 252 23.02 -2.98 -5.94
C ASN A 252 23.07 -1.47 -6.25
N VAL A 253 22.10 -0.77 -5.68
CA VAL A 253 22.00 0.69 -5.69
C VAL A 253 22.91 1.25 -4.60
N GLU A 254 23.72 2.24 -4.96
CA GLU A 254 24.51 3.01 -3.99
C GLU A 254 23.65 4.13 -3.39
N PHE A 255 23.35 4.03 -2.10
CA PHE A 255 22.52 5.02 -1.44
C PHE A 255 23.25 6.34 -1.22
N ASN A 256 22.51 7.40 -1.46
CA ASN A 256 22.98 8.76 -1.27
C ASN A 256 21.79 9.69 -0.96
N GLU A 257 22.01 10.98 -0.95
CA GLU A 257 20.97 11.96 -0.66
C GLU A 257 19.86 12.04 -1.74
N TRP A 258 20.12 11.56 -2.96
CA TRP A 258 19.17 11.54 -4.08
C TRP A 258 18.47 10.19 -4.24
N ILE A 259 19.13 9.12 -3.80
CA ILE A 259 18.66 7.74 -3.97
C ILE A 259 18.80 7.00 -2.65
N ARG A 260 17.70 6.66 -2.00
CA ARG A 260 17.67 5.79 -0.82
C ARG A 260 16.28 5.16 -0.64
N PRO A 261 16.19 4.00 0.02
CA PRO A 261 14.92 3.30 0.19
C PRO A 261 13.92 4.04 1.08
N SER A 262 12.64 3.80 0.83
CA SER A 262 11.55 4.06 1.78
C SER A 262 11.53 2.97 2.84
N CYS A 263 11.13 3.29 4.06
CA CYS A 263 10.77 2.29 5.06
C CYS A 263 9.46 1.59 4.68
N LEU A 264 9.29 0.37 5.17
CA LEU A 264 8.03 -0.36 5.08
C LEU A 264 7.30 -0.32 6.43
N PRO A 265 5.96 -0.47 6.45
CA PRO A 265 5.19 -0.45 7.68
C PRO A 265 5.41 -1.74 8.49
N TYR A 266 5.71 -1.65 9.76
CA TYR A 266 5.89 -2.79 10.67
C TYR A 266 4.77 -2.91 11.71
N SER A 267 3.86 -1.95 11.77
CA SER A 267 2.70 -1.94 12.68
C SER A 267 1.49 -1.24 12.05
N LEU A 268 0.32 -1.56 12.53
CA LEU A 268 -0.92 -0.80 12.28
C LEU A 268 -1.19 0.16 13.47
N PRO A 269 -1.94 1.25 13.28
CA PRO A 269 -2.46 1.71 12.00
C PRO A 269 -1.35 2.27 11.09
N ASP A 270 -1.46 1.98 9.81
CA ASP A 270 -0.58 2.47 8.75
C ASP A 270 -1.07 3.82 8.17
N SER A 271 -1.48 4.73 9.03
CA SER A 271 -1.99 6.05 8.67
C SER A 271 -1.16 7.16 9.30
N GLY A 272 -1.04 8.30 8.63
CA GLY A 272 -0.46 9.50 9.22
C GLY A 272 -1.26 9.99 10.43
N PRO A 273 -0.67 10.82 11.31
CA PRO A 273 -1.31 11.31 12.53
C PRO A 273 -2.54 12.19 12.27
N ASP A 274 -2.64 12.77 11.08
CA ASP A 274 -3.72 13.64 10.60
C ASP A 274 -4.67 12.93 9.62
N GLY A 275 -4.57 11.61 9.46
CA GLY A 275 -5.37 10.83 8.52
C GLY A 275 -5.03 11.12 7.04
N LYS A 276 -3.85 11.65 6.78
CA LYS A 276 -3.38 12.01 5.43
C LYS A 276 -2.17 11.19 5.02
N ALA A 277 -1.99 11.09 3.71
CA ALA A 277 -0.81 10.50 3.10
C ALA A 277 -0.41 11.32 1.87
N THR A 278 0.82 11.16 1.41
CA THR A 278 1.34 11.83 0.21
C THR A 278 1.55 10.80 -0.89
N ALA A 279 0.94 11.05 -2.03
CA ALA A 279 1.21 10.32 -3.27
C ALA A 279 2.18 11.13 -4.13
N THR A 280 3.08 10.43 -4.83
CA THR A 280 4.08 11.04 -5.71
C THR A 280 4.21 10.24 -7.00
N GLY A 281 4.50 10.92 -8.11
CA GLY A 281 4.71 10.28 -9.40
C GLY A 281 4.94 11.25 -10.55
N TRP A 282 5.23 10.69 -11.73
CA TRP A 282 5.40 11.42 -13.00
C TRP A 282 4.18 11.33 -13.92
N GLY A 283 3.04 10.94 -13.37
CA GLY A 283 1.79 10.77 -14.10
C GLY A 283 1.24 12.06 -14.73
N ASN A 284 0.20 11.90 -15.53
CA ASN A 284 -0.41 13.00 -16.28
C ASN A 284 -0.97 14.08 -15.35
N VAL A 285 -0.89 15.33 -15.82
CA VAL A 285 -1.47 16.50 -15.15
C VAL A 285 -2.83 16.81 -15.75
N GLY A 286 -3.90 16.47 -15.02
CA GLY A 286 -5.26 16.82 -15.43
C GLY A 286 -5.83 16.04 -16.63
N TRP A 287 -6.87 16.57 -17.26
CA TRP A 287 -7.64 15.94 -18.34
C TRP A 287 -6.91 15.95 -19.70
N GLU A 288 -6.01 16.88 -19.90
CA GLU A 288 -5.17 16.96 -21.10
C GLU A 288 -3.99 16.01 -20.90
N LYS A 289 -3.92 14.95 -21.68
CA LYS A 289 -3.00 13.81 -21.64
C LYS A 289 -1.50 14.14 -21.78
N THR A 290 -1.05 15.26 -21.26
CA THR A 290 0.39 15.57 -21.23
C THR A 290 0.98 15.03 -19.93
N SER A 291 1.90 14.06 -20.04
CA SER A 291 2.70 13.64 -18.90
C SER A 291 3.45 14.86 -18.35
N SER A 292 3.53 14.96 -17.04
CA SER A 292 4.47 15.90 -16.45
C SER A 292 5.87 15.28 -16.52
N GLY A 293 6.81 15.90 -17.25
CA GLY A 293 8.19 15.50 -17.08
C GLY A 293 8.64 15.60 -15.61
N ASP A 294 8.10 16.56 -14.86
CA ASP A 294 8.45 16.80 -13.46
C ASP A 294 7.82 15.80 -12.49
N LEU A 295 8.57 15.36 -11.48
CA LEU A 295 8.05 14.63 -10.33
C LEU A 295 7.10 15.52 -9.52
N LEU A 296 5.90 15.02 -9.32
CA LEU A 296 4.82 15.73 -8.64
C LEU A 296 4.47 15.03 -7.33
N LYS A 297 3.89 15.79 -6.38
CA LYS A 297 3.38 15.29 -5.10
C LYS A 297 2.02 15.88 -4.78
N VAL A 298 1.19 15.09 -4.12
CA VAL A 298 -0.11 15.51 -3.58
C VAL A 298 -0.33 14.88 -2.22
N THR A 299 -0.75 15.70 -1.25
CA THR A 299 -1.20 15.20 0.06
C THR A 299 -2.71 15.09 0.05
N ILE A 300 -3.22 13.90 0.31
CA ILE A 300 -4.62 13.50 0.20
C ILE A 300 -5.10 12.83 1.48
N ASN A 301 -6.41 12.87 1.73
CA ASN A 301 -7.03 12.24 2.88
C ASN A 301 -7.15 10.72 2.65
N LEU A 302 -6.89 9.94 3.69
CA LEU A 302 -7.27 8.54 3.72
C LEU A 302 -8.79 8.45 3.89
N VAL A 303 -9.42 7.64 3.05
CA VAL A 303 -10.88 7.45 3.01
C VAL A 303 -11.22 6.12 3.66
N SER A 304 -12.25 6.11 4.50
CA SER A 304 -12.70 4.89 5.16
C SER A 304 -13.15 3.84 4.13
N GLN A 305 -12.96 2.56 4.45
CA GLN A 305 -13.40 1.47 3.58
C GLN A 305 -14.89 1.55 3.26
N SER A 306 -15.72 1.90 4.25
CA SER A 306 -17.18 1.98 4.07
C SER A 306 -17.58 3.11 3.12
N GLU A 307 -16.93 4.27 3.18
CA GLU A 307 -17.16 5.39 2.27
C GLU A 307 -16.65 5.05 0.87
N CYS A 308 -15.47 4.48 0.78
CA CYS A 308 -14.88 4.05 -0.47
C CYS A 308 -15.77 3.00 -1.17
N ASN A 309 -16.24 2.00 -0.45
CA ASN A 309 -17.15 0.99 -0.99
C ASN A 309 -18.43 1.60 -1.57
N LYS A 310 -19.05 2.59 -0.91
CA LYS A 310 -20.25 3.26 -1.44
C LYS A 310 -20.02 3.85 -2.83
N LEU A 311 -18.83 4.32 -3.12
CA LEU A 311 -18.46 4.94 -4.40
C LEU A 311 -18.12 3.89 -5.49
N PHE A 312 -17.78 2.66 -5.10
CA PHE A 312 -17.43 1.57 -6.01
C PHE A 312 -18.51 0.49 -6.17
N ILE A 313 -19.38 0.29 -5.15
CA ILE A 313 -20.53 -0.60 -5.18
C ILE A 313 -21.64 0.08 -5.99
N GLY A 314 -21.97 -0.40 -7.12
CA GLY A 314 -22.99 0.13 -8.03
C GLY A 314 -22.62 -0.04 -9.50
N ASN A 315 -21.40 -0.48 -9.75
CA ASN A 315 -20.95 -0.90 -11.07
C ASN A 315 -20.78 -2.42 -11.10
N GLU A 316 -21.90 -3.16 -11.09
CA GLU A 316 -21.94 -4.63 -11.18
C GLU A 316 -21.16 -5.23 -12.37
N LYS A 317 -20.73 -4.40 -13.31
CA LYS A 317 -19.88 -4.78 -14.45
C LYS A 317 -18.38 -4.62 -14.19
N ASN A 318 -17.96 -4.20 -12.99
CA ASN A 318 -16.54 -3.99 -12.71
C ASN A 318 -15.84 -5.28 -12.28
N ASN A 319 -15.40 -6.07 -13.25
CA ASN A 319 -14.61 -7.30 -13.01
C ASN A 319 -13.29 -7.05 -12.26
N LYS A 320 -12.88 -5.79 -12.08
CA LYS A 320 -11.64 -5.42 -11.40
C LYS A 320 -11.77 -5.47 -9.88
N LEU A 321 -12.95 -5.14 -9.34
CA LEU A 321 -13.25 -5.08 -7.91
C LEU A 321 -14.55 -5.82 -7.60
N LYS A 322 -14.63 -7.07 -8.00
CA LYS A 322 -15.82 -7.92 -7.89
C LYS A 322 -16.39 -7.98 -6.45
N PHE A 323 -15.54 -7.86 -5.46
CA PHE A 323 -15.90 -7.97 -4.03
C PHE A 323 -15.85 -6.63 -3.29
N GLY A 324 -15.80 -5.51 -4.02
CA GLY A 324 -15.64 -4.19 -3.43
C GLY A 324 -14.23 -3.96 -2.91
N ILE A 325 -14.09 -3.02 -1.98
CA ILE A 325 -12.81 -2.71 -1.34
C ILE A 325 -12.62 -3.61 -0.12
N ILE A 326 -11.49 -4.27 -0.05
CA ILE A 326 -11.11 -5.13 1.09
C ILE A 326 -10.01 -4.41 1.86
N GLY A 327 -10.34 -3.94 3.07
CA GLY A 327 -9.48 -3.06 3.87
C GLY A 327 -8.12 -3.65 4.23
N ASP A 328 -8.01 -4.98 4.37
CA ASP A 328 -6.74 -5.65 4.60
C ASP A 328 -5.79 -5.54 3.40
N TRP A 329 -6.32 -5.52 2.19
CA TRP A 329 -5.53 -5.53 0.97
C TRP A 329 -5.41 -4.16 0.31
N GLN A 330 -6.32 -3.23 0.65
CA GLN A 330 -6.47 -1.98 -0.08
C GLN A 330 -6.66 -0.79 0.85
N ILE A 331 -6.09 0.33 0.44
CA ILE A 331 -6.30 1.65 1.04
C ILE A 331 -6.99 2.51 -0.01
N CYS A 332 -7.96 3.30 0.43
CA CYS A 332 -8.52 4.36 -0.38
C CYS A 332 -7.98 5.70 0.09
N ALA A 333 -7.55 6.54 -0.86
CA ALA A 333 -7.13 7.89 -0.55
C ALA A 333 -7.53 8.84 -1.70
N GLY A 334 -7.93 10.05 -1.33
CA GLY A 334 -8.34 11.07 -2.29
C GLY A 334 -8.98 12.27 -1.62
N GLU A 335 -9.12 13.34 -2.39
CA GLU A 335 -9.81 14.57 -1.99
C GLU A 335 -10.37 15.21 -3.25
N LEU A 336 -11.53 15.90 -3.15
CA LEU A 336 -12.12 16.59 -4.29
C LEU A 336 -11.11 17.52 -4.97
N GLY A 337 -10.87 17.28 -6.24
CA GLY A 337 -9.88 18.04 -7.01
C GLY A 337 -8.42 17.70 -6.72
N LYS A 338 -8.14 16.58 -5.99
CA LYS A 338 -6.79 16.07 -5.72
C LYS A 338 -6.81 14.55 -5.83
N ASP A 339 -6.04 14.01 -6.75
CA ASP A 339 -5.91 12.56 -6.93
C ASP A 339 -4.62 12.23 -7.69
N THR A 340 -4.20 10.96 -7.64
CA THR A 340 -3.20 10.40 -8.55
C THR A 340 -3.80 10.18 -9.95
N CYS A 341 -2.96 10.25 -10.97
CA CYS A 341 -3.39 10.20 -12.36
C CYS A 341 -2.77 9.03 -13.13
N GLN A 342 -3.09 8.93 -14.43
CA GLN A 342 -2.47 7.95 -15.33
C GLN A 342 -0.97 8.22 -15.43
N GLY A 343 -0.16 7.19 -15.23
CA GLY A 343 1.29 7.26 -15.13
C GLY A 343 1.80 7.08 -13.70
N ASP A 344 1.00 7.43 -12.68
CA ASP A 344 1.35 7.20 -11.27
C ASP A 344 1.13 5.73 -10.82
N SER A 345 0.68 4.84 -11.72
CA SER A 345 0.49 3.41 -11.46
C SER A 345 1.74 2.78 -10.88
N GLY A 346 1.62 2.04 -9.78
CA GLY A 346 2.74 1.43 -9.07
C GLY A 346 3.52 2.38 -8.16
N GLY A 347 3.26 3.69 -8.25
CA GLY A 347 3.88 4.71 -7.43
C GLY A 347 3.46 4.65 -5.95
N PRO A 348 4.20 5.34 -5.09
CA PRO A 348 4.01 5.27 -3.64
C PRO A 348 2.87 6.13 -3.12
N LEU A 349 2.19 5.59 -2.11
CA LEU A 349 1.45 6.35 -1.11
C LEU A 349 2.23 6.27 0.19
N VAL A 350 2.77 7.41 0.66
CA VAL A 350 3.67 7.45 1.82
C VAL A 350 3.14 8.34 2.93
N ILE A 351 3.58 8.03 4.16
CA ILE A 351 3.49 8.92 5.34
C ILE A 351 4.90 9.24 5.83
N LEU A 352 5.06 10.31 6.58
CA LEU A 352 6.31 10.56 7.29
C LEU A 352 6.56 9.42 8.29
N ASN A 353 7.79 8.93 8.33
CA ASN A 353 8.15 7.90 9.29
C ASN A 353 8.07 8.45 10.72
N ARG A 354 7.58 7.62 11.65
CA ARG A 354 7.35 8.05 13.04
C ARG A 354 8.62 8.01 13.89
N ASP A 355 9.54 7.11 13.56
CA ASP A 355 10.75 6.86 14.36
C ASP A 355 11.97 7.58 13.79
N TYR A 356 11.99 7.84 12.48
CA TYR A 356 13.15 8.41 11.78
C TYR A 356 12.74 9.63 10.98
N GLU A 357 13.16 10.78 11.46
CA GLU A 357 12.94 12.06 10.78
C GLU A 357 13.52 12.05 9.36
N PHE A 358 12.86 12.68 8.39
CA PHE A 358 13.21 12.69 6.95
C PHE A 358 13.14 11.35 6.22
N MET A 359 12.64 10.31 6.86
CA MET A 359 12.28 9.07 6.20
C MET A 359 10.77 9.03 5.92
N TYR A 360 10.43 8.29 4.90
CA TYR A 360 9.03 7.98 4.57
C TYR A 360 8.72 6.51 4.85
N THR A 361 7.48 6.22 5.19
CA THR A 361 6.95 4.87 5.27
C THR A 361 5.98 4.65 4.12
N LEU A 362 6.24 3.66 3.29
CA LEU A 362 5.41 3.26 2.17
C LEU A 362 4.20 2.45 2.67
N ILE A 363 3.03 3.07 2.71
CA ILE A 363 1.80 2.43 3.20
C ILE A 363 0.97 1.81 2.07
N GLY A 364 1.08 2.33 0.85
CA GLY A 364 0.29 1.88 -0.29
C GLY A 364 1.05 1.97 -1.61
N VAL A 365 0.61 1.12 -2.58
CA VAL A 365 1.07 1.12 -3.97
C VAL A 365 -0.11 1.47 -4.85
N THR A 366 0.01 2.48 -5.69
CA THR A 366 -1.05 2.95 -6.61
C THR A 366 -1.48 1.84 -7.55
N SER A 367 -2.75 1.40 -7.44
CA SER A 367 -3.29 0.25 -8.20
C SER A 367 -4.38 0.67 -9.19
N LEU A 368 -5.35 1.46 -8.76
CA LEU A 368 -6.46 1.89 -9.60
C LEU A 368 -6.86 3.33 -9.29
N GLY A 369 -6.68 4.22 -10.28
CA GLY A 369 -7.36 5.52 -10.35
C GLY A 369 -8.49 5.45 -11.37
N ARG A 370 -9.61 6.17 -11.17
CA ARG A 370 -10.67 6.23 -12.19
C ARG A 370 -10.46 7.39 -13.15
N VAL A 371 -10.56 8.58 -12.62
CA VAL A 371 -10.43 9.82 -13.40
C VAL A 371 -9.73 10.84 -12.52
N CYS A 372 -8.65 11.39 -13.02
CA CYS A 372 -7.82 12.35 -12.28
C CYS A 372 -8.64 13.53 -11.75
N GLY A 373 -8.54 13.83 -10.46
CA GLY A 373 -9.27 14.92 -9.82
C GLY A 373 -10.78 14.68 -9.64
N SER A 374 -11.24 13.43 -9.76
CA SER A 374 -12.63 13.08 -9.50
C SER A 374 -12.93 13.07 -7.99
N ILE A 375 -14.24 13.00 -7.66
CA ILE A 375 -14.69 12.79 -6.27
C ILE A 375 -14.46 11.33 -5.77
N ILE A 376 -14.05 10.45 -6.69
CA ILE A 376 -13.85 9.03 -6.39
C ILE A 376 -12.39 8.84 -5.99
N PRO A 377 -12.11 8.32 -4.78
CA PRO A 377 -10.75 8.15 -4.31
C PRO A 377 -9.98 7.12 -5.14
N GLY A 378 -8.66 7.29 -5.22
CA GLY A 378 -7.74 6.29 -5.74
C GLY A 378 -7.68 5.07 -4.82
N ILE A 379 -7.40 3.91 -5.40
CA ILE A 379 -7.22 2.64 -4.70
C ILE A 379 -5.75 2.25 -4.74
N TYR A 380 -5.22 1.96 -3.58
CA TYR A 380 -3.83 1.57 -3.35
C TYR A 380 -3.77 0.18 -2.74
N THR A 381 -2.84 -0.65 -3.16
CA THR A 381 -2.57 -1.93 -2.48
C THR A 381 -1.90 -1.65 -1.14
N ARG A 382 -2.47 -2.13 -0.03
CA ARG A 382 -1.97 -1.92 1.35
C ARG A 382 -0.70 -2.72 1.59
N VAL A 383 0.44 -2.06 1.73
CA VAL A 383 1.75 -2.72 1.84
C VAL A 383 1.89 -3.60 3.07
N TYR A 384 1.29 -3.19 4.22
CA TYR A 384 1.40 -3.90 5.49
C TYR A 384 1.06 -5.39 5.41
N ASN A 385 0.06 -5.76 4.63
CA ASN A 385 -0.37 -7.15 4.48
C ASN A 385 0.57 -8.02 3.66
N TYR A 386 1.52 -7.43 2.97
CA TYR A 386 2.48 -8.14 2.11
C TYR A 386 3.90 -8.13 2.68
N ILE A 387 4.11 -7.64 3.91
CA ILE A 387 5.43 -7.52 4.53
C ILE A 387 6.13 -8.87 4.61
N GLU A 388 5.45 -9.92 5.06
CA GLU A 388 6.03 -11.26 5.17
C GLU A 388 6.49 -11.79 3.80
N TRP A 389 5.67 -11.62 2.76
CA TRP A 389 6.03 -11.97 1.39
C TRP A 389 7.22 -11.14 0.88
N ILE A 390 7.24 -9.84 1.15
CA ILE A 390 8.35 -8.95 0.77
C ILE A 390 9.63 -9.39 1.49
N GLU A 391 9.62 -9.58 2.81
CA GLU A 391 10.80 -9.94 3.59
C GLU A 391 11.41 -11.27 3.17
N THR A 392 10.57 -12.26 2.84
CA THR A 392 11.04 -13.57 2.37
C THR A 392 11.85 -13.47 1.07
N ILE A 393 11.54 -12.49 0.20
CA ILE A 393 12.19 -12.33 -1.10
C ILE A 393 13.35 -11.33 -1.03
N VAL A 394 13.13 -10.20 -0.36
CA VAL A 394 14.06 -9.08 -0.38
C VAL A 394 15.21 -9.30 0.60
N TRP A 395 14.93 -9.89 1.76
CA TRP A 395 15.89 -10.15 2.81
C TRP A 395 15.77 -11.60 3.32
N PRO A 396 16.09 -12.59 2.46
CA PRO A 396 16.10 -14.01 2.89
C PRO A 396 17.08 -14.23 4.04
N ASP A 397 16.81 -15.28 4.84
CA ASP A 397 17.71 -15.70 5.95
C ASP A 397 19.05 -16.21 5.41
#